data_cc80def8a54a67cbe949d889b21612db
#
_entry.id   cc80def8a54a67cbe949d889b21612db
#
_cell.length_a   1.000
_cell.length_b   1.000
_cell.length_c   1.000
_cell.angle_alpha   90.00
_cell.angle_beta   90.00
_cell.angle_gamma   90.00
#
_symmetry.space_group_name_H-M   'P 1'
#
loop_
_entity.id
_entity.type
_entity.pdbx_description
1 polymer ?
#
loop_
_entity_poly.entity_id
_entity_poly.type
_entity_poly.pdbx_seq_one_letter_code
_entity_poly.pdbx_strand_id
1 'polypeptide(L)'
;MNNIDNLIENLNKEQKEAVISTEGPNLIVAGAGSGKTRVLTTRLIHIINQKKAWANQILCVTFTNKAAKEMQNRVMQYIKGSANSVPWLGTFHAISVKFLRRHAEALHYKSNFTILDTDDQKKLIRNIVKGEDL
;
A
#
# COMPACT_ATOMS: atom_id res chain seq x y z
N MET A 1 9.38 -23.78 -5.92
CA MET A 1 9.10 -23.05 -4.66
C MET A 1 10.16 -21.96 -4.56
N ASN A 2 9.79 -20.70 -4.69
CA ASN A 2 10.75 -19.61 -4.47
C ASN A 2 11.09 -19.60 -2.97
N ASN A 3 12.32 -19.86 -2.63
CA ASN A 3 12.75 -19.94 -1.24
C ASN A 3 12.88 -18.51 -0.68
N ILE A 4 12.16 -18.21 0.39
CA ILE A 4 12.20 -16.90 1.07
C ILE A 4 13.60 -16.65 1.68
N ASP A 5 14.29 -17.71 2.08
CA ASP A 5 15.64 -17.62 2.62
C ASP A 5 16.59 -16.98 1.59
N ASN A 6 16.47 -17.32 0.31
CA ASN A 6 17.25 -16.69 -0.76
C ASN A 6 16.97 -15.19 -0.91
N LEU A 7 15.74 -14.72 -0.59
CA LEU A 7 15.45 -13.28 -0.62
C LEU A 7 16.24 -12.53 0.46
N ILE A 8 16.33 -13.12 1.65
CA ILE A 8 17.00 -12.52 2.80
C ILE A 8 18.54 -12.65 2.63
N GLU A 9 19.03 -13.76 2.12
CA GLU A 9 20.46 -13.97 1.89
C GLU A 9 21.07 -12.95 0.91
N ASN A 10 20.32 -12.56 -0.09
CA ASN A 10 20.72 -11.57 -1.09
C ASN A 10 20.60 -10.09 -0.63
N LEU A 11 20.36 -9.84 0.64
CA LEU A 11 20.34 -8.51 1.25
C LEU A 11 21.67 -8.21 1.93
N ASN A 12 22.07 -6.93 1.97
CA ASN A 12 23.18 -6.51 2.82
C ASN A 12 22.78 -6.55 4.31
N LYS A 13 23.75 -6.30 5.19
CA LYS A 13 23.57 -6.41 6.64
C LYS A 13 22.43 -5.52 7.16
N GLU A 14 22.43 -4.25 6.76
CA GLU A 14 21.44 -3.24 7.19
C GLU A 14 20.05 -3.58 6.65
N GLN A 15 19.98 -4.04 5.40
CA GLN A 15 18.72 -4.48 4.79
C GLN A 15 18.16 -5.73 5.47
N LYS A 16 19.04 -6.70 5.86
CA LYS A 16 18.63 -7.89 6.62
C LYS A 16 18.07 -7.50 7.98
N GLU A 17 18.76 -6.63 8.71
CA GLU A 17 18.31 -6.12 9.99
C GLU A 17 16.92 -5.47 9.87
N ALA A 18 16.75 -4.60 8.86
CA ALA A 18 15.47 -3.96 8.57
C ALA A 18 14.34 -4.96 8.25
N VAL A 19 14.64 -6.10 7.65
CA VAL A 19 13.65 -7.15 7.34
C VAL A 19 13.29 -7.97 8.57
N ILE A 20 14.26 -8.32 9.39
CA ILE A 20 14.11 -9.26 10.53
C ILE A 20 13.53 -8.56 11.76
N SER A 21 13.86 -7.28 11.98
CA SER A 21 13.35 -6.46 13.10
C SER A 21 11.87 -6.15 12.92
N THR A 22 11.00 -7.09 13.25
CA THR A 22 9.56 -7.00 13.00
C THR A 22 8.76 -6.40 14.15
N GLU A 23 9.35 -6.31 15.34
CA GLU A 23 8.66 -5.83 16.54
C GLU A 23 8.89 -4.33 16.76
N GLY A 24 7.84 -3.66 17.21
CA GLY A 24 7.88 -2.23 17.53
C GLY A 24 8.04 -1.29 16.33
N PRO A 25 8.14 0.01 16.58
CA PRO A 25 8.33 1.01 15.54
C PRO A 25 9.77 0.97 14.98
N ASN A 26 9.88 0.92 13.66
CA ASN A 26 11.16 0.89 12.96
C ASN A 26 11.20 2.03 11.94
N LEU A 27 12.20 2.91 12.03
CA LEU A 27 12.49 3.94 11.04
C LEU A 27 13.71 3.52 10.22
N ILE A 28 13.53 3.41 8.89
CA ILE A 28 14.59 3.05 7.96
C ILE A 28 14.85 4.24 7.05
N VAL A 29 16.01 4.85 7.17
CA VAL A 29 16.45 5.96 6.33
C VAL A 29 17.36 5.42 5.23
N ALA A 30 17.01 5.68 3.97
CA ALA A 30 17.72 5.10 2.84
C ALA A 30 17.66 6.04 1.61
N GLY A 31 18.79 6.23 0.95
CA GLY A 31 18.91 7.06 -0.25
C GLY A 31 18.17 6.51 -1.47
N ALA A 32 18.11 7.28 -2.55
CA ALA A 32 17.59 6.80 -3.82
C ALA A 32 18.43 5.62 -4.33
N GLY A 33 17.78 4.61 -4.92
CA GLY A 33 18.47 3.43 -5.43
C GLY A 33 18.95 2.41 -4.39
N SER A 34 18.82 2.68 -3.10
CA SER A 34 19.27 1.79 -2.01
C SER A 34 18.47 0.50 -1.82
N GLY A 35 17.44 0.28 -2.64
CA GLY A 35 16.60 -0.91 -2.53
C GLY A 35 15.47 -0.83 -1.51
N LYS A 36 15.03 0.37 -1.09
CA LYS A 36 13.92 0.56 -0.12
C LYS A 36 12.69 -0.31 -0.42
N THR A 37 12.23 -0.30 -1.66
CA THR A 37 11.06 -1.10 -2.08
C THR A 37 11.34 -2.61 -1.95
N ARG A 38 12.56 -3.05 -2.24
CA ARG A 38 12.97 -4.45 -2.07
C ARG A 38 12.93 -4.83 -0.59
N VAL A 39 13.50 -4.02 0.29
CA VAL A 39 13.48 -4.25 1.75
C VAL A 39 12.07 -4.33 2.27
N LEU A 40 11.21 -3.35 1.92
CA LEU A 40 9.81 -3.32 2.35
C LEU A 40 9.03 -4.55 1.87
N THR A 41 9.21 -4.95 0.62
CA THR A 41 8.55 -6.13 0.05
C THR A 41 9.04 -7.41 0.72
N THR A 42 10.34 -7.55 0.94
CA THR A 42 10.93 -8.73 1.60
C THR A 42 10.48 -8.80 3.06
N ARG A 43 10.41 -7.67 3.78
CA ARG A 43 9.88 -7.59 5.13
C ARG A 43 8.42 -8.06 5.20
N LEU A 44 7.58 -7.60 4.28
CA LEU A 44 6.18 -8.03 4.18
C LEU A 44 6.06 -9.55 4.00
N ILE A 45 6.82 -10.10 3.06
CA ILE A 45 6.87 -11.54 2.79
C ILE A 45 7.37 -12.30 4.02
N HIS A 46 8.39 -11.79 4.69
CA HIS A 46 8.96 -12.38 5.91
C HIS A 46 7.93 -12.44 7.05
N ILE A 47 7.22 -11.33 7.33
CA ILE A 47 6.17 -11.27 8.36
C ILE A 47 5.09 -12.34 8.11
N ILE A 48 4.62 -12.46 6.87
CA ILE A 48 3.59 -13.44 6.51
C ILE A 48 4.12 -14.88 6.61
N ASN A 49 5.33 -15.12 6.12
CA ASN A 49 5.93 -16.46 6.16
C ASN A 49 6.21 -16.94 7.59
N GLN A 50 6.65 -16.05 8.46
CA GLN A 50 6.88 -16.33 9.89
C GLN A 50 5.57 -16.40 10.70
N LYS A 51 4.41 -16.28 10.02
CA LYS A 51 3.06 -16.28 10.64
C LYS A 51 2.89 -15.24 11.75
N LYS A 52 3.64 -14.14 11.70
CA LYS A 52 3.53 -13.03 12.66
C LYS A 52 2.25 -12.21 12.44
N ALA A 53 1.78 -12.14 11.20
CA ALA A 53 0.50 -11.56 10.83
C ALA A 53 -0.04 -12.21 9.55
N TRP A 54 -1.35 -12.25 9.43
CA TRP A 54 -2.00 -12.67 8.20
C TRP A 54 -1.97 -11.55 7.16
N ALA A 55 -1.95 -11.90 5.89
CA ALA A 55 -1.87 -10.92 4.80
C ALA A 55 -2.97 -9.84 4.83
N ASN A 56 -4.16 -10.17 5.32
CA ASN A 56 -5.28 -9.25 5.48
C ASN A 56 -5.19 -8.34 6.71
N GLN A 57 -4.22 -8.57 7.58
CA GLN A 57 -3.94 -7.75 8.77
C GLN A 57 -2.81 -6.75 8.55
N ILE A 58 -2.18 -6.76 7.38
CA ILE A 58 -1.02 -5.91 7.08
C ILE A 58 -1.43 -4.77 6.16
N LEU A 59 -1.22 -3.54 6.62
CA LEU A 59 -1.33 -2.33 5.82
C LEU A 59 0.03 -1.98 5.23
N CYS A 60 0.09 -1.91 3.90
CA CYS A 60 1.30 -1.53 3.17
C CYS A 60 0.97 -0.43 2.16
N VAL A 61 1.52 0.76 2.34
CA VAL A 61 1.19 1.93 1.52
C VAL A 61 2.41 2.49 0.80
N THR A 62 2.18 2.98 -0.40
CA THR A 62 3.18 3.66 -1.23
C THR A 62 2.61 4.95 -1.82
N PHE A 63 3.47 5.78 -2.42
CA PHE A 63 3.02 7.00 -3.08
C PHE A 63 2.53 6.78 -4.52
N THR A 64 3.09 5.80 -5.25
CA THR A 64 2.80 5.63 -6.67
C THR A 64 2.14 4.31 -6.98
N ASN A 65 1.23 4.32 -7.96
CA ASN A 65 0.58 3.09 -8.47
C ASN A 65 1.60 2.11 -9.05
N LYS A 66 2.68 2.61 -9.67
CA LYS A 66 3.76 1.77 -10.20
C LYS A 66 4.44 0.99 -9.07
N ALA A 67 4.82 1.66 -7.98
CA ALA A 67 5.43 1.00 -6.83
C ALA A 67 4.48 -0.01 -6.16
N ALA A 68 3.20 0.36 -6.00
CA ALA A 68 2.18 -0.55 -5.45
C ALA A 68 2.05 -1.82 -6.29
N LYS A 69 1.95 -1.69 -7.61
CA LYS A 69 1.84 -2.82 -8.54
C LYS A 69 3.10 -3.70 -8.55
N GLU A 70 4.28 -3.08 -8.51
CA GLU A 70 5.55 -3.82 -8.41
C GLU A 70 5.63 -4.63 -7.12
N MET A 71 5.25 -4.04 -5.98
CA MET A 71 5.20 -4.75 -4.70
C MET A 71 4.20 -5.90 -4.73
N GLN A 72 2.99 -5.69 -5.24
CA GLN A 72 1.97 -6.73 -5.39
C GLN A 72 2.51 -7.92 -6.20
N ASN A 73 3.10 -7.64 -7.37
CA ASN A 73 3.66 -8.68 -8.24
C ASN A 73 4.76 -9.49 -7.54
N ARG A 74 5.64 -8.83 -6.81
CA ARG A 74 6.70 -9.51 -6.04
C ARG A 74 6.13 -10.35 -4.91
N VAL A 75 5.18 -9.84 -4.15
CA VAL A 75 4.55 -10.55 -3.05
C VAL A 75 3.83 -11.81 -3.55
N MET A 76 3.10 -11.71 -4.67
CA MET A 76 2.39 -12.86 -5.27
C MET A 76 3.31 -14.00 -5.70
N GLN A 77 4.58 -13.74 -6.02
CA GLN A 77 5.55 -14.79 -6.36
C GLN A 77 5.91 -15.68 -5.18
N TYR A 78 5.79 -15.17 -3.95
CA TYR A 78 6.22 -15.86 -2.72
C TYR A 78 5.06 -16.31 -1.83
N ILE A 79 3.92 -15.66 -1.94
CA ILE A 79 2.73 -15.98 -1.15
C ILE A 79 1.76 -16.73 -2.05
N LYS A 80 1.45 -17.98 -1.67
CA LYS A 80 0.42 -18.75 -2.37
C LYS A 80 -0.95 -18.10 -2.17
N GLY A 81 -1.52 -17.53 -3.23
CA GLY A 81 -2.83 -16.89 -3.17
C GLY A 81 -3.19 -16.14 -4.45
N SER A 82 -4.39 -15.60 -4.50
CA SER A 82 -4.88 -14.75 -5.61
C SER A 82 -4.29 -13.33 -5.54
N ALA A 83 -4.53 -12.53 -6.58
CA ALA A 83 -4.14 -11.11 -6.64
C ALA A 83 -4.64 -10.26 -5.45
N ASN A 84 -5.62 -10.77 -4.70
CA ASN A 84 -6.17 -10.15 -3.49
C ASN A 84 -5.55 -10.67 -2.19
N SER A 85 -4.44 -11.41 -2.24
CA SER A 85 -3.82 -12.01 -1.05
C SER A 85 -3.33 -10.98 -0.01
N VAL A 86 -3.04 -9.73 -0.43
CA VAL A 86 -2.74 -8.61 0.49
C VAL A 86 -3.68 -7.44 0.17
N PRO A 87 -4.90 -7.44 0.70
CA PRO A 87 -5.97 -6.51 0.30
C PRO A 87 -5.66 -5.04 0.65
N TRP A 88 -4.79 -4.80 1.62
CA TRP A 88 -4.42 -3.48 2.11
C TRP A 88 -3.04 -3.02 1.61
N LEU A 89 -2.60 -3.53 0.46
CA LEU A 89 -1.41 -3.05 -0.25
C LEU A 89 -1.85 -2.15 -1.41
N GLY A 90 -1.38 -0.90 -1.42
CA GLY A 90 -1.76 0.08 -2.45
C GLY A 90 -1.16 1.46 -2.21
N THR A 91 -1.60 2.44 -2.98
CA THR A 91 -1.27 3.85 -2.69
C THR A 91 -2.09 4.36 -1.51
N PHE A 92 -1.61 5.43 -0.84
CA PHE A 92 -2.37 6.11 0.21
C PHE A 92 -3.79 6.43 -0.25
N HIS A 93 -3.95 7.03 -1.42
CA HIS A 93 -5.27 7.37 -1.97
C HIS A 93 -6.14 6.12 -2.18
N ALA A 94 -5.62 5.07 -2.81
CA ALA A 94 -6.40 3.86 -3.08
C ALA A 94 -6.86 3.17 -1.78
N ILE A 95 -5.99 3.11 -0.78
CA ILE A 95 -6.32 2.54 0.53
C ILE A 95 -7.33 3.43 1.27
N SER A 96 -7.14 4.76 1.27
CA SER A 96 -8.08 5.70 1.87
C SER A 96 -9.49 5.55 1.28
N VAL A 97 -9.60 5.41 -0.04
CA VAL A 97 -10.89 5.16 -0.71
C VAL A 97 -11.54 3.86 -0.24
N LYS A 98 -10.74 2.78 -0.08
CA LYS A 98 -11.26 1.51 0.46
C LYS A 98 -11.81 1.67 1.88
N PHE A 99 -11.09 2.39 2.75
CA PHE A 99 -11.55 2.68 4.11
C PHE A 99 -12.83 3.51 4.11
N LEU A 100 -12.84 4.61 3.35
CA LEU A 100 -14.00 5.50 3.28
C LEU A 100 -15.25 4.78 2.75
N ARG A 101 -15.10 3.97 1.70
CA ARG A 101 -16.24 3.20 1.17
C ARG A 101 -16.78 2.18 2.15
N ARG A 102 -15.89 1.55 2.93
CA ARG A 102 -16.28 0.55 3.94
C ARG A 102 -17.02 1.19 5.13
N HIS A 103 -16.76 2.45 5.43
CA HIS A 103 -17.30 3.19 6.56
C HIS A 103 -18.13 4.41 6.14
N ALA A 104 -18.56 4.48 4.89
CA ALA A 104 -19.29 5.62 4.32
C ALA A 104 -20.57 5.95 5.09
N GLU A 105 -21.30 4.92 5.53
CA GLU A 105 -22.55 5.05 6.28
C GLU A 105 -22.38 5.78 7.62
N ALA A 106 -21.24 5.61 8.29
CA ALA A 106 -20.92 6.31 9.53
C ALA A 106 -20.86 7.84 9.36
N LEU A 107 -20.66 8.31 8.12
CA LEU A 107 -20.66 9.73 7.73
C LEU A 107 -21.88 10.11 6.90
N HIS A 108 -22.93 9.29 6.91
CA HIS A 108 -24.16 9.49 6.13
C HIS A 108 -23.94 9.55 4.60
N TYR A 109 -22.85 8.97 4.09
CA TYR A 109 -22.59 8.83 2.66
C TYR A 109 -22.94 7.42 2.17
N LYS A 110 -23.27 7.31 0.90
CA LYS A 110 -23.39 6.01 0.22
C LYS A 110 -22.01 5.48 -0.11
N SER A 111 -21.80 4.16 -0.07
CA SER A 111 -20.51 3.52 -0.41
C SER A 111 -20.05 3.77 -1.85
N ASN A 112 -20.97 4.15 -2.74
CA ASN A 112 -20.71 4.49 -4.15
C ASN A 112 -20.47 5.97 -4.40
N PHE A 113 -20.05 6.75 -3.38
CA PHE A 113 -19.76 8.18 -3.56
C PHE A 113 -18.72 8.42 -4.67
N THR A 114 -18.87 9.55 -5.36
CA THR A 114 -17.95 9.99 -6.42
C THR A 114 -16.73 10.67 -5.82
N ILE A 115 -15.57 10.39 -6.40
CA ILE A 115 -14.32 11.08 -6.07
C ILE A 115 -14.09 12.10 -7.18
N LEU A 116 -14.05 13.37 -6.79
CA LEU A 116 -13.78 14.47 -7.72
C LEU A 116 -12.26 14.68 -7.81
N ASP A 117 -11.74 14.73 -9.01
CA ASP A 117 -10.38 15.21 -9.24
C ASP A 117 -10.34 16.76 -9.21
N THR A 118 -9.12 17.31 -9.33
CA THR A 118 -8.93 18.77 -9.28
C THR A 118 -9.66 19.51 -10.40
N ASP A 119 -9.79 18.90 -11.59
CA ASP A 119 -10.45 19.52 -12.74
C ASP A 119 -11.96 19.44 -12.62
N ASP A 120 -12.49 18.33 -12.11
CA ASP A 120 -13.90 18.19 -11.76
C ASP A 120 -14.32 19.19 -10.69
N GLN A 121 -13.48 19.37 -9.66
CA GLN A 121 -13.68 20.38 -8.61
C GLN A 121 -13.77 21.79 -9.19
N LYS A 122 -12.83 22.16 -10.07
CA LYS A 122 -12.85 23.47 -10.76
C LYS A 122 -14.08 23.66 -11.63
N LYS A 123 -14.52 22.62 -12.35
CA LYS A 123 -15.74 22.67 -13.15
C LYS A 123 -16.96 22.88 -12.28
N LEU A 124 -17.07 22.14 -11.19
CA LEU A 124 -18.18 22.27 -10.26
C LEU A 124 -18.26 23.69 -9.70
N ILE A 125 -17.14 24.24 -9.20
CA ILE A 125 -17.08 25.61 -8.67
C ILE A 125 -17.48 26.63 -9.75
N ARG A 126 -16.95 26.52 -10.98
CA ARG A 126 -17.33 27.43 -12.08
C ARG A 126 -18.82 27.35 -12.41
N ASN A 127 -19.43 26.18 -12.36
CA ASN A 127 -20.85 26.02 -12.64
C ASN A 127 -21.71 26.65 -11.52
N ILE A 128 -21.29 26.50 -10.25
CA ILE A 128 -21.97 27.16 -9.12
C ILE A 128 -21.89 28.69 -9.26
N VAL A 129 -20.68 29.22 -9.46
CA VAL A 129 -20.45 30.67 -9.63
C VAL A 129 -21.28 31.23 -10.78
N LYS A 130 -21.35 30.54 -11.93
CA LYS A 130 -22.21 30.98 -13.05
C LYS A 130 -23.70 30.89 -12.75
N GLY A 131 -24.14 29.96 -11.95
CA GLY A 131 -25.55 29.80 -11.58
C GLY A 131 -26.03 30.81 -10.56
N GLU A 132 -25.12 31.38 -9.78
CA GLU A 132 -25.41 32.40 -8.75
C GLU A 132 -25.20 33.85 -9.26
N ASP A 133 -24.92 34.03 -10.58
CA ASP A 133 -24.62 35.37 -11.18
C ASP A 133 -23.48 36.13 -10.46
N LEU A 134 -22.46 35.41 -9.93
CA LEU A 134 -21.29 35.94 -9.25
C LEU A 134 -20.08 36.02 -10.18
#